data_155379a6dcbd7e0a0b712ac3489a5547
#
_entry.id   155379a6dcbd7e0a0b712ac3489a5547
#
_cell.length_a   1.000
_cell.length_b   1.000
_cell.length_c   1.000
_cell.angle_alpha   90.00
_cell.angle_beta   90.00
_cell.angle_gamma   90.00
#
_symmetry.space_group_name_H-M   'P 1'
#
loop_
_entity.id
_entity.type
_entity.pdbx_description
1 polymer ?
#
loop_
_entity_poly.entity_id
_entity_poly.type
_entity_poly.pdbx_seq_one_letter_code
_entity_poly.pdbx_strand_id
1 'polypeptide(L)'
;MRRSGILMHISSLPSRYGIGKLGASAYQFADFLKKSGVSVWQILPLSPTSYGDSPYQSFSAYAGNPYFIDFEQLEEQGLLEHTDYADANWGSPNKVDYERLYQMCFPILKKAFQAFDRTNPDYVAFCEKHRAWLPDYALFMALKFAHNGKAWTEWEPELAMRNAESLQKARSKYIEDVQFFQVIQYWFYSQWDKLKTYCNENGISLIGDMPIYVSYDSVEVWSQPELFELDRQHRPIAVAGCPPDVFSPTGQLWGNPLYDWDYHKKTGYAWWIQRLAFATSIYDTVRIDHFRGFESYYSIPYGNPTAEIGEWRKGPNTALFKAAQAALGDLSIFAEDLGFITPEVQKMLDACGYPGMKVTQFAFSDGAKNTYLPQNYKTTNCVAYTGTHDNMTLNGWVYGASDKEISFAKRYLRVRDRKDLPESMLRITWGSIADLAIGQVQDFLQEPANARMNTPSTAFGNWQYRTTAKQFNHKLSKKIYQLNALYNRLPEEEDSAAETDTKEIEQED
;
A
#
# COMPACT_ATOMS: atom_id res chain seq x y z
N MET A 1 -13.02 -0.97 -21.08
CA MET A 1 -11.77 -0.33 -21.56
C MET A 1 -10.56 -0.99 -20.90
N ARG A 2 -9.50 -1.28 -21.66
CA ARG A 2 -8.24 -1.84 -21.14
C ARG A 2 -7.36 -0.69 -20.66
N ARG A 3 -6.87 -0.77 -19.43
CA ARG A 3 -6.05 0.28 -18.80
C ARG A 3 -4.66 -0.24 -18.43
N SER A 4 -3.74 0.69 -18.22
CA SER A 4 -2.40 0.38 -17.70
C SER A 4 -2.11 1.18 -16.44
N GLY A 5 -1.25 0.62 -15.58
CA GLY A 5 -0.84 1.22 -14.33
C GLY A 5 0.64 1.00 -13.99
N ILE A 6 1.15 1.85 -13.11
CA ILE A 6 2.47 1.70 -12.52
C ILE A 6 2.31 1.61 -10.99
N LEU A 7 2.91 0.56 -10.41
CA LEU A 7 3.06 0.42 -8.96
C LEU A 7 4.31 1.17 -8.52
N MET A 8 4.12 2.24 -7.77
CA MET A 8 5.19 3.02 -7.16
C MET A 8 4.71 3.68 -5.87
N HIS A 9 5.25 3.26 -4.74
CA HIS A 9 4.88 3.84 -3.46
C HIS A 9 5.43 5.27 -3.28
N ILE A 10 4.74 6.10 -2.51
CA ILE A 10 5.15 7.49 -2.21
C ILE A 10 6.57 7.54 -1.65
N SER A 11 6.96 6.59 -0.76
CA SER A 11 8.31 6.52 -0.19
C SER A 11 9.42 6.43 -1.24
N SER A 12 9.12 5.87 -2.42
CA SER A 12 10.08 5.66 -3.51
C SER A 12 10.24 6.86 -4.45
N LEU A 13 9.42 7.89 -4.32
CA LEU A 13 9.53 9.11 -5.13
C LEU A 13 10.87 9.82 -4.90
N PRO A 14 11.42 10.49 -5.94
CA PRO A 14 12.58 11.33 -5.76
C PRO A 14 12.34 12.41 -4.70
N SER A 15 13.32 12.63 -3.84
CA SER A 15 13.26 13.69 -2.83
C SER A 15 14.64 13.97 -2.25
N ARG A 16 14.86 15.19 -1.80
CA ARG A 16 16.04 15.58 -1.01
C ARG A 16 15.94 15.12 0.45
N TYR A 17 14.73 14.82 0.93
CA TYR A 17 14.39 14.70 2.36
C TYR A 17 14.30 13.25 2.84
N GLY A 18 15.17 12.38 2.35
CA GLY A 18 15.35 11.01 2.83
C GLY A 18 14.27 10.01 2.42
N ILE A 19 13.08 10.48 2.04
CA ILE A 19 11.93 9.69 1.61
C ILE A 19 11.08 10.52 0.63
N GLY A 20 10.31 9.87 -0.23
CA GLY A 20 9.35 10.58 -1.10
C GLY A 20 8.32 11.38 -0.28
N LYS A 21 7.88 12.50 -0.84
CA LYS A 21 6.97 13.45 -0.22
C LYS A 21 5.73 13.70 -1.09
N LEU A 22 4.65 14.21 -0.49
CA LEU A 22 3.43 14.66 -1.18
C LEU A 22 3.62 16.06 -1.81
N GLY A 23 4.84 16.34 -2.31
CA GLY A 23 5.26 17.62 -2.88
C GLY A 23 5.56 17.52 -4.38
N ALA A 24 6.38 18.44 -4.88
CA ALA A 24 6.66 18.64 -6.30
C ALA A 24 6.99 17.34 -7.07
N SER A 25 7.75 16.42 -6.48
CA SER A 25 8.10 15.14 -7.15
C SER A 25 6.91 14.19 -7.34
N ALA A 26 5.89 14.26 -6.50
CA ALA A 26 4.67 13.48 -6.68
C ALA A 26 3.83 14.01 -7.86
N TYR A 27 3.72 15.33 -7.99
CA TYR A 27 3.07 15.98 -9.14
C TYR A 27 3.83 15.71 -10.43
N GLN A 28 5.17 15.83 -10.42
CA GLN A 28 6.02 15.50 -11.57
C GLN A 28 5.88 14.02 -12.00
N PHE A 29 5.69 13.11 -11.03
CA PHE A 29 5.44 11.71 -11.36
C PHE A 29 4.05 11.49 -11.98
N ALA A 30 3.03 12.21 -11.51
CA ALA A 30 1.71 12.21 -12.17
C ALA A 30 1.82 12.72 -13.62
N ASP A 31 2.55 13.81 -13.87
CA ASP A 31 2.84 14.31 -15.22
C ASP A 31 3.58 13.28 -16.09
N PHE A 32 4.55 12.58 -15.50
CA PHE A 32 5.26 11.50 -16.18
C PHE A 32 4.31 10.37 -16.58
N LEU A 33 3.38 9.96 -15.68
CA LEU A 33 2.38 8.93 -15.99
C LEU A 33 1.48 9.36 -17.14
N LYS A 34 0.97 10.59 -17.11
CA LYS A 34 0.16 11.16 -18.19
C LYS A 34 0.90 11.12 -19.52
N LYS A 35 2.14 11.65 -19.55
CA LYS A 35 3.01 11.61 -20.76
C LYS A 35 3.34 10.20 -21.25
N SER A 36 3.22 9.20 -20.37
CA SER A 36 3.44 7.79 -20.68
C SER A 36 2.16 7.07 -21.13
N GLY A 37 1.02 7.77 -21.24
CA GLY A 37 -0.29 7.18 -21.53
C GLY A 37 -0.73 6.16 -20.46
N VAL A 38 -0.34 6.37 -19.21
CA VAL A 38 -0.70 5.53 -18.04
C VAL A 38 -1.83 6.20 -17.29
N SER A 39 -2.92 5.48 -17.07
CA SER A 39 -4.12 6.01 -16.41
C SER A 39 -4.29 5.57 -14.94
N VAL A 40 -3.34 4.78 -14.40
CA VAL A 40 -3.44 4.25 -13.04
C VAL A 40 -2.10 4.36 -12.31
N TRP A 41 -2.12 4.96 -11.13
CA TRP A 41 -1.02 4.95 -10.19
C TRP A 41 -1.39 4.11 -8.97
N GLN A 42 -0.74 2.97 -8.78
CA GLN A 42 -0.91 2.16 -7.57
C GLN A 42 0.15 2.51 -6.54
N ILE A 43 -0.30 2.68 -5.31
CA ILE A 43 0.54 2.89 -4.12
C ILE A 43 0.30 1.79 -3.09
N LEU A 44 1.20 1.69 -2.12
CA LEU A 44 1.07 0.82 -0.95
C LEU A 44 0.35 1.59 0.18
N PRO A 45 0.03 0.96 1.34
CA PRO A 45 -0.66 1.66 2.41
C PRO A 45 0.04 2.97 2.81
N LEU A 46 -0.74 4.04 2.93
CA LEU A 46 -0.24 5.36 3.32
C LEU A 46 -0.05 5.53 4.82
N SER A 47 -0.30 4.50 5.59
CA SER A 47 -0.30 4.53 7.06
C SER A 47 1.11 4.72 7.65
N PRO A 48 1.21 5.24 8.90
CA PRO A 48 2.48 5.33 9.61
C PRO A 48 3.15 3.97 9.74
N THR A 49 4.44 3.90 9.49
CA THR A 49 5.21 2.67 9.67
C THR A 49 5.54 2.43 11.13
N SER A 50 5.58 1.16 11.55
CA SER A 50 5.99 0.73 12.87
C SER A 50 7.16 -0.27 12.80
N TYR A 51 7.07 -1.40 13.46
CA TYR A 51 8.11 -2.42 13.47
C TYR A 51 8.47 -2.91 12.04
N GLY A 52 9.76 -2.95 11.75
CA GLY A 52 10.29 -3.36 10.45
C GLY A 52 10.03 -2.38 9.30
N ASP A 53 9.64 -1.13 9.62
CA ASP A 53 9.37 -0.05 8.67
C ASP A 53 8.24 -0.37 7.67
N SER A 54 7.47 -1.44 7.93
CA SER A 54 6.42 -1.92 7.05
C SER A 54 5.16 -1.04 7.11
N PRO A 55 4.62 -0.60 5.97
CA PRO A 55 3.35 0.09 5.93
C PRO A 55 2.15 -0.84 6.23
N TYR A 56 2.37 -2.17 6.22
CA TYR A 56 1.36 -3.18 6.59
C TYR A 56 1.32 -3.46 8.09
N GLN A 57 2.36 -3.03 8.83
CA GLN A 57 2.40 -3.04 10.29
C GLN A 57 2.32 -1.58 10.77
N SER A 58 1.11 -1.05 10.93
CA SER A 58 0.89 0.35 11.22
C SER A 58 0.31 0.58 12.61
N PHE A 59 0.57 1.75 13.16
CA PHE A 59 -0.04 2.24 14.40
C PHE A 59 -1.53 2.59 14.24
N SER A 60 -2.03 2.72 13.00
CA SER A 60 -3.44 3.01 12.72
C SER A 60 -3.83 2.57 11.32
N ALA A 61 -5.07 2.11 11.19
CA ALA A 61 -5.70 1.82 9.89
C ALA A 61 -6.20 3.08 9.16
N TYR A 62 -6.21 4.24 9.83
CA TYR A 62 -6.78 5.49 9.32
C TYR A 62 -5.74 6.60 9.14
N ALA A 63 -4.71 6.63 9.96
CA ALA A 63 -3.74 7.73 9.96
C ALA A 63 -2.82 7.68 8.74
N GLY A 64 -2.46 8.87 8.23
CA GLY A 64 -1.45 9.04 7.21
C GLY A 64 -0.03 9.11 7.79
N ASN A 65 0.97 8.68 7.01
CA ASN A 65 2.36 8.64 7.42
C ASN A 65 2.98 10.06 7.46
N PRO A 66 3.37 10.56 8.62
CA PRO A 66 3.95 11.91 8.74
C PRO A 66 5.21 12.12 7.90
N TYR A 67 5.94 11.05 7.57
CA TYR A 67 7.12 11.14 6.74
C TYR A 67 6.85 11.61 5.31
N PHE A 68 5.61 11.49 4.83
CA PHE A 68 5.22 11.93 3.49
C PHE A 68 4.83 13.41 3.43
N ILE A 69 4.65 14.09 4.56
CA ILE A 69 4.35 15.52 4.60
C ILE A 69 5.47 16.30 3.96
N ASP A 70 5.14 17.11 2.97
CA ASP A 70 6.08 17.95 2.24
C ASP A 70 6.39 19.24 3.02
N PHE A 71 7.67 19.51 3.21
CA PHE A 71 8.14 20.67 3.98
C PHE A 71 8.08 21.97 3.18
N GLU A 72 8.25 21.88 1.86
CA GLU A 72 8.18 23.05 0.99
C GLU A 72 6.77 23.64 1.00
N GLN A 73 5.74 22.82 1.01
CA GLN A 73 4.35 23.27 1.18
C GLN A 73 4.09 23.90 2.57
N LEU A 74 4.78 23.45 3.62
CA LEU A 74 4.69 24.09 4.94
C LEU A 74 5.45 25.43 4.98
N GLU A 75 6.59 25.54 4.25
CA GLU A 75 7.30 26.81 4.03
C GLU A 75 6.43 27.82 3.27
N GLU A 76 5.77 27.40 2.19
CA GLU A 76 4.82 28.23 1.43
C GLU A 76 3.68 28.78 2.30
N GLN A 77 3.27 28.04 3.34
CA GLN A 77 2.28 28.49 4.32
C GLN A 77 2.86 29.37 5.43
N GLY A 78 4.17 29.66 5.41
CA GLY A 78 4.86 30.45 6.43
C GLY A 78 5.05 29.71 7.77
N LEU A 79 4.93 28.37 7.79
CA LEU A 79 5.09 27.55 8.97
C LEU A 79 6.52 27.09 9.20
N LEU A 80 7.35 27.12 8.17
CA LEU A 80 8.79 26.80 8.19
C LEU A 80 9.56 27.84 7.40
N GLU A 81 10.84 27.97 7.74
CA GLU A 81 11.82 28.64 6.89
C GLU A 81 12.67 27.59 6.16
N HIS A 82 13.19 27.93 4.99
CA HIS A 82 14.02 27.01 4.19
C HIS A 82 15.19 26.42 4.97
N THR A 83 15.82 27.22 5.83
CA THR A 83 16.93 26.79 6.70
C THR A 83 16.57 25.74 7.75
N ASP A 84 15.27 25.49 8.00
CA ASP A 84 14.84 24.54 9.01
C ASP A 84 15.03 23.07 8.59
N TYR A 85 15.11 22.83 7.28
CA TYR A 85 15.13 21.46 6.74
C TYR A 85 16.09 21.26 5.55
N ALA A 86 16.49 22.33 4.84
CA ALA A 86 17.22 22.20 3.57
C ALA A 86 18.64 21.66 3.74
N ASP A 87 19.34 22.07 4.79
CA ASP A 87 20.76 21.71 5.03
C ASP A 87 20.92 20.41 5.85
N ALA A 88 19.82 19.76 6.19
CA ALA A 88 19.84 18.52 6.97
C ALA A 88 20.41 17.34 6.15
N ASN A 89 21.22 16.50 6.78
CA ASN A 89 21.74 15.28 6.16
C ASN A 89 20.69 14.17 6.20
N TRP A 90 19.94 14.02 5.12
CA TRP A 90 18.89 13.01 4.98
C TRP A 90 19.35 11.61 4.53
N GLY A 91 20.67 11.38 4.42
CA GLY A 91 21.22 10.09 4.00
C GLY A 91 21.28 9.90 2.49
N SER A 92 21.14 8.65 2.05
CA SER A 92 21.26 8.29 0.62
C SER A 92 20.05 8.75 -0.21
N PRO A 93 20.24 9.28 -1.42
CA PRO A 93 19.13 9.57 -2.32
C PRO A 93 18.42 8.32 -2.86
N ASN A 94 19.08 7.16 -2.81
CA ASN A 94 18.59 5.91 -3.41
C ASN A 94 18.01 4.92 -2.40
N LYS A 95 18.04 5.27 -1.11
CA LYS A 95 17.59 4.38 -0.04
C LYS A 95 17.02 5.18 1.12
N VAL A 96 15.88 4.71 1.66
CA VAL A 96 15.29 5.29 2.87
C VAL A 96 16.11 4.84 4.09
N ASP A 97 16.42 5.78 4.97
CA ASP A 97 17.00 5.57 6.30
C ASP A 97 15.96 5.97 7.34
N TYR A 98 15.18 5.01 7.83
CA TYR A 98 14.05 5.26 8.73
C TYR A 98 14.48 5.77 10.10
N GLU A 99 15.64 5.33 10.61
CA GLU A 99 16.17 5.86 11.87
C GLU A 99 16.45 7.37 11.76
N ARG A 100 17.09 7.76 10.66
CA ARG A 100 17.37 9.17 10.37
C ARG A 100 16.09 9.98 10.16
N LEU A 101 15.10 9.41 9.45
CA LEU A 101 13.80 10.06 9.30
C LEU A 101 13.12 10.32 10.65
N TYR A 102 13.14 9.35 11.54
CA TYR A 102 12.58 9.50 12.88
C TYR A 102 13.25 10.65 13.65
N GLN A 103 14.59 10.71 13.60
CA GLN A 103 15.37 11.74 14.29
C GLN A 103 15.16 13.14 13.71
N MET A 104 14.95 13.26 12.39
CA MET A 104 14.94 14.54 11.69
C MET A 104 13.53 15.08 11.45
N CYS A 105 12.57 14.23 11.06
CA CYS A 105 11.28 14.68 10.57
C CYS A 105 10.41 15.29 11.68
N PHE A 106 10.31 14.63 12.84
CA PHE A 106 9.45 15.11 13.91
C PHE A 106 9.87 16.45 14.52
N PRO A 107 11.17 16.75 14.75
CA PRO A 107 11.59 18.10 15.18
C PRO A 107 11.18 19.20 14.22
N ILE A 108 11.29 18.97 12.89
CA ILE A 108 10.88 19.93 11.86
C ILE A 108 9.36 20.14 11.90
N LEU A 109 8.58 19.05 11.95
CA LEU A 109 7.12 19.14 12.06
C LEU A 109 6.67 19.79 13.37
N LYS A 110 7.39 19.58 14.49
CA LYS A 110 7.12 20.28 15.75
C LYS A 110 7.38 21.78 15.65
N LYS A 111 8.42 22.21 14.91
CA LYS A 111 8.66 23.63 14.65
C LYS A 111 7.51 24.25 13.84
N ALA A 112 7.08 23.59 12.78
CA ALA A 112 5.92 24.04 11.99
C ALA A 112 4.64 24.12 12.85
N PHE A 113 4.43 23.16 13.73
CA PHE A 113 3.27 23.15 14.66
C PHE A 113 3.25 24.35 15.60
N GLN A 114 4.40 24.82 16.07
CA GLN A 114 4.48 26.01 16.94
C GLN A 114 4.01 27.29 16.22
N ALA A 115 4.19 27.39 14.91
CA ALA A 115 3.73 28.51 14.10
C ALA A 115 2.28 28.35 13.59
N PHE A 116 1.69 27.16 13.73
CA PHE A 116 0.36 26.86 13.17
C PHE A 116 -0.79 27.43 14.01
N ASP A 117 -1.70 28.14 13.35
CA ASP A 117 -2.93 28.64 13.97
C ASP A 117 -3.96 27.51 14.13
N ARG A 118 -4.14 27.01 15.37
CA ARG A 118 -5.07 25.95 15.71
C ARG A 118 -6.55 26.35 15.66
N THR A 119 -6.82 27.64 15.41
CA THR A 119 -8.20 28.14 15.16
C THR A 119 -8.54 28.14 13.67
N ASN A 120 -7.61 27.71 12.80
CA ASN A 120 -7.84 27.62 11.35
C ASN A 120 -9.12 26.82 11.07
N PRO A 121 -10.08 27.39 10.31
CA PRO A 121 -11.39 26.77 10.05
C PRO A 121 -11.29 25.40 9.36
N ASP A 122 -10.34 25.23 8.42
CA ASP A 122 -10.17 23.98 7.67
C ASP A 122 -9.64 22.88 8.60
N TYR A 123 -8.74 23.23 9.53
CA TYR A 123 -8.27 22.29 10.55
C TYR A 123 -9.40 21.89 11.51
N VAL A 124 -10.22 22.85 11.95
CA VAL A 124 -11.36 22.55 12.83
C VAL A 124 -12.37 21.63 12.11
N ALA A 125 -12.68 21.93 10.84
CA ALA A 125 -13.55 21.09 10.02
C ALA A 125 -12.96 19.68 9.81
N PHE A 126 -11.64 19.56 9.60
CA PHE A 126 -10.94 18.27 9.52
C PHE A 126 -11.08 17.47 10.80
N CYS A 127 -10.87 18.08 11.97
CA CYS A 127 -11.02 17.41 13.27
C CYS A 127 -12.45 16.91 13.48
N GLU A 128 -13.46 17.67 13.12
CA GLU A 128 -14.86 17.26 13.22
C GLU A 128 -15.19 16.13 12.25
N LYS A 129 -14.75 16.22 10.99
CA LYS A 129 -14.92 15.16 9.98
C LYS A 129 -14.32 13.83 10.44
N HIS A 130 -13.18 13.88 11.13
CA HIS A 130 -12.41 12.69 11.54
C HIS A 130 -12.55 12.35 13.03
N ARG A 131 -13.55 12.89 13.72
CA ARG A 131 -13.78 12.70 15.17
C ARG A 131 -13.91 11.24 15.61
N ALA A 132 -14.22 10.33 14.69
CA ALA A 132 -14.41 8.92 14.99
C ALA A 132 -13.10 8.17 15.29
N TRP A 133 -11.96 8.64 14.79
CA TRP A 133 -10.67 7.97 14.97
C TRP A 133 -9.55 8.90 15.44
N LEU A 134 -9.53 10.16 14.99
CA LEU A 134 -8.43 11.09 15.19
C LEU A 134 -8.11 11.39 16.66
N PRO A 135 -9.09 11.58 17.58
CA PRO A 135 -8.80 11.86 18.99
C PRO A 135 -8.09 10.71 19.72
N ASP A 136 -8.47 9.45 19.42
CA ASP A 136 -7.82 8.29 20.03
C ASP A 136 -6.45 8.02 19.41
N TYR A 137 -6.29 8.19 18.09
CA TYR A 137 -4.99 8.12 17.44
C TYR A 137 -4.01 9.17 18.01
N ALA A 138 -4.44 10.42 18.13
CA ALA A 138 -3.59 11.49 18.63
C ALA A 138 -3.15 11.25 20.06
N LEU A 139 -4.05 10.79 20.94
CA LEU A 139 -3.69 10.41 22.29
C LEU A 139 -2.75 9.21 22.34
N PHE A 140 -3.04 8.16 21.54
CA PHE A 140 -2.18 6.97 21.43
C PHE A 140 -0.76 7.35 21.05
N MET A 141 -0.58 8.18 20.03
CA MET A 141 0.75 8.63 19.60
C MET A 141 1.43 9.53 20.60
N ALA A 142 0.70 10.43 21.27
CA ALA A 142 1.25 11.25 22.36
C ALA A 142 1.77 10.37 23.51
N LEU A 143 1.02 9.33 23.88
CA LEU A 143 1.44 8.35 24.88
C LEU A 143 2.65 7.54 24.41
N LYS A 144 2.68 7.07 23.15
CA LYS A 144 3.87 6.38 22.59
C LYS A 144 5.13 7.24 22.70
N PHE A 145 5.03 8.52 22.35
CA PHE A 145 6.16 9.45 22.47
C PHE A 145 6.59 9.65 23.93
N ALA A 146 5.63 9.82 24.84
CA ALA A 146 5.91 9.93 26.29
C ALA A 146 6.57 8.67 26.87
N HIS A 147 6.32 7.50 26.28
CA HIS A 147 6.89 6.21 26.68
C HIS A 147 8.05 5.74 25.78
N ASN A 148 8.72 6.68 25.06
CA ASN A 148 9.86 6.38 24.18
C ASN A 148 9.57 5.27 23.12
N GLY A 149 8.38 5.28 22.52
CA GLY A 149 7.97 4.34 21.48
C GLY A 149 7.55 2.95 21.96
N LYS A 150 7.52 2.68 23.29
CA LYS A 150 7.09 1.39 23.82
C LYS A 150 5.69 1.02 23.34
N ALA A 151 5.44 -0.29 23.17
CA ALA A 151 4.13 -0.79 22.87
C ALA A 151 3.12 -0.43 23.96
N TRP A 152 1.84 -0.23 23.59
CA TRP A 152 0.81 0.14 24.58
C TRP A 152 0.65 -0.90 25.69
N THR A 153 0.99 -2.15 25.42
CA THR A 153 1.00 -3.24 26.41
C THR A 153 2.05 -3.10 27.50
N GLU A 154 3.02 -2.21 27.32
CA GLU A 154 4.10 -1.91 28.25
C GLU A 154 3.87 -0.59 29.03
N TRP A 155 2.73 0.09 28.78
CA TRP A 155 2.35 1.30 29.52
C TRP A 155 1.82 0.95 30.92
N GLU A 156 1.60 1.96 31.74
CA GLU A 156 0.93 1.77 33.03
C GLU A 156 -0.42 1.06 32.83
N PRO A 157 -0.77 0.09 33.68
CA PRO A 157 -1.97 -0.73 33.50
C PRO A 157 -3.25 0.08 33.30
N GLU A 158 -3.39 1.23 33.96
CA GLU A 158 -4.55 2.10 33.83
C GLU A 158 -4.65 2.75 32.44
N LEU A 159 -3.52 3.05 31.81
CA LEU A 159 -3.46 3.58 30.44
C LEU A 159 -3.63 2.46 29.41
N ALA A 160 -2.96 1.33 29.62
CA ALA A 160 -3.08 0.16 28.74
C ALA A 160 -4.52 -0.36 28.70
N MET A 161 -5.22 -0.40 29.84
CA MET A 161 -6.61 -0.85 29.99
C MET A 161 -7.63 0.28 29.82
N ARG A 162 -7.21 1.47 29.38
CA ARG A 162 -8.06 2.62 29.07
C ARG A 162 -8.95 3.09 30.23
N ASN A 163 -8.44 3.12 31.45
CA ASN A 163 -9.18 3.71 32.56
C ASN A 163 -9.55 5.17 32.24
N ALA A 164 -10.85 5.50 32.32
CA ALA A 164 -11.38 6.80 31.88
C ALA A 164 -10.73 8.00 32.59
N GLU A 165 -10.50 7.92 33.93
CA GLU A 165 -9.86 8.99 34.71
C GLU A 165 -8.40 9.17 34.29
N SER A 166 -7.67 8.07 34.13
CA SER A 166 -6.26 8.08 33.69
C SER A 166 -6.11 8.63 32.29
N LEU A 167 -7.01 8.28 31.36
CA LEU A 167 -7.03 8.85 30.02
C LEU A 167 -7.32 10.36 30.02
N GLN A 168 -8.25 10.82 30.86
CA GLN A 168 -8.53 12.25 30.98
C GLN A 168 -7.32 13.02 31.52
N LYS A 169 -6.66 12.50 32.54
CA LYS A 169 -5.40 13.06 33.08
C LYS A 169 -4.30 13.08 32.02
N ALA A 170 -4.15 12.00 31.26
CA ALA A 170 -3.18 11.91 30.16
C ALA A 170 -3.47 12.93 29.06
N ARG A 171 -4.73 13.07 28.60
CA ARG A 171 -5.13 14.09 27.61
C ARG A 171 -4.76 15.50 28.08
N SER A 172 -5.01 15.83 29.33
CA SER A 172 -4.67 17.15 29.89
C SER A 172 -3.15 17.34 30.02
N LYS A 173 -2.43 16.31 30.46
CA LYS A 173 -0.98 16.36 30.64
C LYS A 173 -0.22 16.50 29.32
N TYR A 174 -0.66 15.82 28.28
CA TYR A 174 0.02 15.75 26.97
C TYR A 174 -0.75 16.51 25.88
N ILE A 175 -1.51 17.54 26.25
CA ILE A 175 -2.41 18.26 25.33
C ILE A 175 -1.68 18.82 24.09
N GLU A 176 -0.47 19.34 24.24
CA GLU A 176 0.32 19.85 23.14
C GLU A 176 0.75 18.74 22.15
N ASP A 177 1.16 17.57 22.66
CA ASP A 177 1.50 16.43 21.81
C ASP A 177 0.24 15.84 21.14
N VAL A 178 -0.91 15.79 21.82
CA VAL A 178 -2.17 15.37 21.23
C VAL A 178 -2.56 16.30 20.07
N GLN A 179 -2.50 17.62 20.29
CA GLN A 179 -2.79 18.60 19.23
C GLN A 179 -1.77 18.52 18.09
N PHE A 180 -0.49 18.29 18.40
CA PHE A 180 0.54 18.07 17.39
C PHE A 180 0.19 16.90 16.46
N PHE A 181 -0.19 15.75 17.02
CA PHE A 181 -0.58 14.59 16.21
C PHE A 181 -1.87 14.80 15.42
N GLN A 182 -2.79 15.63 15.91
CA GLN A 182 -3.97 16.03 15.12
C GLN A 182 -3.57 16.93 13.93
N VAL A 183 -2.70 17.90 14.16
CA VAL A 183 -2.27 18.87 13.13
C VAL A 183 -1.47 18.19 12.03
N ILE A 184 -0.55 17.26 12.36
CA ILE A 184 0.19 16.54 11.31
C ILE A 184 -0.71 15.64 10.46
N GLN A 185 -1.81 15.10 11.01
CA GLN A 185 -2.80 14.39 10.21
C GLN A 185 -3.57 15.35 9.29
N TYR A 186 -3.92 16.54 9.76
CA TYR A 186 -4.51 17.58 8.92
C TYR A 186 -3.58 17.96 7.76
N TRP A 187 -2.30 18.21 8.00
CA TRP A 187 -1.34 18.52 6.93
C TRP A 187 -1.19 17.36 5.94
N PHE A 188 -1.08 16.13 6.44
CA PHE A 188 -0.99 14.96 5.58
C PHE A 188 -2.20 14.86 4.64
N TYR A 189 -3.42 14.90 5.18
CA TYR A 189 -4.62 14.74 4.35
C TYR A 189 -4.88 15.95 3.46
N SER A 190 -4.55 17.17 3.88
CA SER A 190 -4.63 18.34 3.03
C SER A 190 -3.70 18.24 1.81
N GLN A 191 -2.49 17.73 1.98
CA GLN A 191 -1.55 17.52 0.88
C GLN A 191 -1.95 16.31 0.01
N TRP A 192 -2.44 15.25 0.63
CA TRP A 192 -2.93 14.07 -0.08
C TRP A 192 -4.14 14.38 -0.96
N ASP A 193 -5.14 15.08 -0.44
CA ASP A 193 -6.35 15.45 -1.18
C ASP A 193 -6.02 16.33 -2.40
N LYS A 194 -5.07 17.26 -2.25
CA LYS A 194 -4.56 18.08 -3.37
C LYS A 194 -3.90 17.22 -4.44
N LEU A 195 -3.03 16.29 -4.05
CA LEU A 195 -2.37 15.39 -4.99
C LEU A 195 -3.37 14.48 -5.69
N LYS A 196 -4.33 13.89 -4.94
CA LYS A 196 -5.37 13.04 -5.50
C LYS A 196 -6.20 13.81 -6.53
N THR A 197 -6.66 15.01 -6.19
CA THR A 197 -7.40 15.89 -7.09
C THR A 197 -6.60 16.15 -8.37
N TYR A 198 -5.34 16.53 -8.24
CA TYR A 198 -4.45 16.76 -9.38
C TYR A 198 -4.31 15.51 -10.29
N CYS A 199 -4.11 14.32 -9.69
CA CYS A 199 -4.04 13.08 -10.45
C CYS A 199 -5.34 12.83 -11.23
N ASN A 200 -6.50 12.96 -10.56
CA ASN A 200 -7.81 12.74 -11.19
C ASN A 200 -8.10 13.74 -12.32
N GLU A 201 -7.78 15.03 -12.14
CA GLU A 201 -7.89 16.06 -13.18
C GLU A 201 -7.00 15.79 -14.40
N ASN A 202 -5.91 15.04 -14.20
CA ASN A 202 -5.02 14.59 -15.27
C ASN A 202 -5.31 13.18 -15.80
N GLY A 203 -6.49 12.61 -15.50
CA GLY A 203 -6.92 11.31 -16.00
C GLY A 203 -6.24 10.12 -15.32
N ILE A 204 -5.61 10.31 -14.15
CA ILE A 204 -4.90 9.27 -13.40
C ILE A 204 -5.72 8.87 -12.17
N SER A 205 -6.17 7.63 -12.14
CA SER A 205 -6.82 7.02 -10.97
C SER A 205 -5.79 6.49 -9.99
N LEU A 206 -6.02 6.71 -8.69
CA LEU A 206 -5.16 6.23 -7.61
C LEU A 206 -5.69 4.92 -7.05
N ILE A 207 -4.87 3.88 -7.08
CA ILE A 207 -5.14 2.62 -6.40
C ILE A 207 -4.38 2.61 -5.08
N GLY A 208 -5.13 2.50 -3.97
CA GLY A 208 -4.57 2.28 -2.65
C GLY A 208 -4.56 0.80 -2.25
N ASP A 209 -3.95 0.54 -1.11
CA ASP A 209 -3.81 -0.81 -0.57
C ASP A 209 -4.31 -0.83 0.89
N MET A 210 -5.12 -1.82 1.22
CA MET A 210 -5.71 -1.99 2.55
C MET A 210 -5.36 -3.37 3.09
N PRO A 211 -4.44 -3.46 4.08
CA PRO A 211 -4.16 -4.71 4.79
C PRO A 211 -5.42 -5.25 5.44
N ILE A 212 -5.66 -6.56 5.36
CA ILE A 212 -6.80 -7.16 6.07
C ILE A 212 -6.65 -6.96 7.58
N TYR A 213 -5.49 -7.22 8.14
CA TYR A 213 -5.24 -7.12 9.58
C TYR A 213 -4.70 -5.75 9.99
N VAL A 214 -4.77 -5.47 11.28
CA VAL A 214 -4.10 -4.34 11.95
C VAL A 214 -3.00 -4.85 12.85
N SER A 215 -2.02 -4.02 13.16
CA SER A 215 -0.94 -4.36 14.10
C SER A 215 -1.50 -4.54 15.51
N TYR A 216 -0.92 -5.45 16.29
CA TYR A 216 -1.25 -5.56 17.72
C TYR A 216 -0.91 -4.26 18.47
N ASP A 217 0.22 -3.63 18.14
CA ASP A 217 0.58 -2.31 18.66
C ASP A 217 -0.03 -1.19 17.79
N SER A 218 -1.36 -1.11 17.80
CA SER A 218 -2.13 -0.09 17.08
C SER A 218 -3.22 0.53 17.95
N VAL A 219 -3.67 1.70 17.52
CA VAL A 219 -4.77 2.40 18.20
C VAL A 219 -6.07 1.60 18.13
N GLU A 220 -6.32 0.86 17.06
CA GLU A 220 -7.52 0.05 16.89
C GLU A 220 -7.62 -1.03 17.97
N VAL A 221 -6.53 -1.76 18.21
CA VAL A 221 -6.51 -2.81 19.24
C VAL A 221 -6.58 -2.21 20.64
N TRP A 222 -5.88 -1.10 20.88
CA TRP A 222 -5.90 -0.40 22.16
C TRP A 222 -7.26 0.24 22.47
N SER A 223 -7.94 0.84 21.46
CA SER A 223 -9.17 1.61 21.69
C SER A 223 -10.43 0.78 21.60
N GLN A 224 -10.42 -0.31 20.81
CA GLN A 224 -11.58 -1.14 20.51
C GLN A 224 -11.21 -2.64 20.61
N PRO A 225 -10.78 -3.12 21.80
CA PRO A 225 -10.30 -4.50 21.97
C PRO A 225 -11.38 -5.55 21.67
N GLU A 226 -12.67 -5.19 21.78
CA GLU A 226 -13.81 -6.06 21.47
C GLU A 226 -13.92 -6.48 20.01
N LEU A 227 -13.19 -5.81 19.10
CA LEU A 227 -13.12 -6.18 17.70
C LEU A 227 -12.24 -7.42 17.45
N PHE A 228 -11.46 -7.84 18.43
CA PHE A 228 -10.40 -8.83 18.26
C PHE A 228 -10.53 -9.98 19.25
N GLU A 229 -9.97 -11.14 18.90
CA GLU A 229 -9.88 -12.31 19.78
C GLU A 229 -8.77 -12.11 20.82
N LEU A 230 -9.10 -11.41 21.90
CA LEU A 230 -8.19 -11.10 23.00
C LEU A 230 -8.64 -11.75 24.32
N ASP A 231 -7.68 -12.02 25.20
CA ASP A 231 -7.97 -12.44 26.57
C ASP A 231 -8.34 -11.21 27.47
N ARG A 232 -8.61 -11.46 28.75
CA ARG A 232 -9.00 -10.41 29.71
C ARG A 232 -7.89 -9.39 29.96
N GLN A 233 -6.65 -9.67 29.61
CA GLN A 233 -5.49 -8.79 29.67
C GLN A 233 -5.21 -8.13 28.32
N HIS A 234 -6.14 -8.21 27.37
CA HIS A 234 -6.03 -7.74 25.99
C HIS A 234 -4.84 -8.34 25.22
N ARG A 235 -4.37 -9.56 25.58
CA ARG A 235 -3.37 -10.27 24.81
C ARG A 235 -4.09 -11.12 23.75
N PRO A 236 -3.54 -11.23 22.53
CA PRO A 236 -4.12 -12.12 21.51
C PRO A 236 -4.26 -13.56 22.02
N ILE A 237 -5.38 -14.19 21.75
CA ILE A 237 -5.55 -15.63 21.97
C ILE A 237 -4.82 -16.38 20.85
N ALA A 238 -4.94 -15.89 19.64
CA ALA A 238 -4.25 -16.37 18.47
C ALA A 238 -3.93 -15.19 17.54
N VAL A 239 -3.01 -15.41 16.60
CA VAL A 239 -2.56 -14.40 15.63
C VAL A 239 -2.64 -14.93 14.21
N ALA A 240 -2.65 -14.00 13.27
CA ALA A 240 -2.70 -14.28 11.85
C ALA A 240 -1.35 -14.74 11.30
N GLY A 241 -1.40 -15.49 10.21
CA GLY A 241 -0.25 -15.92 9.43
C GLY A 241 -0.65 -16.81 8.26
N CYS A 242 0.32 -17.49 7.68
CA CYS A 242 0.14 -18.53 6.67
C CYS A 242 0.84 -19.82 7.08
N PRO A 243 0.26 -20.98 6.76
CA PRO A 243 0.92 -22.25 7.03
C PRO A 243 2.20 -22.43 6.23
N PRO A 244 3.07 -23.39 6.60
CA PRO A 244 4.21 -23.80 5.79
C PRO A 244 3.84 -24.10 4.34
N ASP A 245 4.67 -23.63 3.43
CA ASP A 245 4.56 -23.87 1.99
C ASP A 245 5.93 -24.03 1.33
N VAL A 246 5.97 -24.09 0.00
CA VAL A 246 7.23 -24.25 -0.77
C VAL A 246 8.13 -23.01 -0.67
N PHE A 247 7.63 -21.86 -0.27
CA PHE A 247 8.36 -20.59 -0.15
C PHE A 247 8.81 -20.32 1.29
N SER A 248 8.09 -20.86 2.29
CA SER A 248 8.41 -20.71 3.71
C SER A 248 8.19 -22.03 4.46
N PRO A 249 9.26 -22.79 4.73
CA PRO A 249 9.16 -24.10 5.41
C PRO A 249 8.54 -24.04 6.81
N THR A 250 8.62 -22.89 7.49
CA THR A 250 8.01 -22.66 8.82
C THR A 250 6.74 -21.85 8.77
N GLY A 251 6.24 -21.55 7.56
CA GLY A 251 5.13 -20.64 7.32
C GLY A 251 5.48 -19.18 7.60
N GLN A 252 4.48 -18.32 7.63
CA GLN A 252 4.63 -16.90 7.93
C GLN A 252 3.83 -16.56 9.19
N LEU A 253 4.51 -16.13 10.23
CA LEU A 253 3.91 -15.63 11.47
C LEU A 253 3.85 -14.10 11.39
N TRP A 254 2.64 -13.54 11.16
CA TRP A 254 2.49 -12.09 11.00
C TRP A 254 2.30 -11.37 12.33
N GLY A 255 1.76 -12.05 13.35
CA GLY A 255 1.61 -11.51 14.69
C GLY A 255 0.41 -10.57 14.89
N ASN A 256 -0.38 -10.32 13.85
CA ASN A 256 -1.60 -9.51 13.93
C ASN A 256 -2.69 -10.26 14.70
N PRO A 257 -3.43 -9.61 15.62
CA PRO A 257 -4.56 -10.24 16.29
C PRO A 257 -5.67 -10.60 15.31
N LEU A 258 -6.37 -11.69 15.59
CA LEU A 258 -7.51 -12.13 14.80
C LEU A 258 -8.76 -11.34 15.18
N TYR A 259 -9.66 -11.13 14.21
CA TYR A 259 -10.95 -10.48 14.46
C TYR A 259 -11.94 -11.39 15.16
N ASP A 260 -12.69 -10.88 16.13
CA ASP A 260 -13.89 -11.53 16.67
C ASP A 260 -15.04 -11.36 15.66
N TRP A 261 -15.14 -12.31 14.73
CA TRP A 261 -16.16 -12.27 13.66
C TRP A 261 -17.58 -12.39 14.17
N ASP A 262 -17.81 -12.98 15.35
CA ASP A 262 -19.12 -13.05 15.98
C ASP A 262 -19.55 -11.67 16.51
N TYR A 263 -18.62 -10.92 17.11
CA TYR A 263 -18.85 -9.55 17.50
C TYR A 263 -19.09 -8.65 16.27
N HIS A 264 -18.27 -8.75 15.25
CA HIS A 264 -18.47 -8.00 14.01
C HIS A 264 -19.82 -8.29 13.35
N LYS A 265 -20.23 -9.55 13.31
CA LYS A 265 -21.56 -9.95 12.79
C LYS A 265 -22.69 -9.36 13.63
N LYS A 266 -22.58 -9.42 14.96
CA LYS A 266 -23.56 -8.88 15.91
C LYS A 266 -23.73 -7.36 15.76
N THR A 267 -22.66 -6.63 15.46
CA THR A 267 -22.67 -5.19 15.23
C THR A 267 -22.94 -4.80 13.77
N GLY A 268 -23.35 -5.75 12.91
CA GLY A 268 -23.63 -5.49 11.49
C GLY A 268 -22.39 -5.09 10.70
N TYR A 269 -21.21 -5.50 11.13
CA TYR A 269 -19.92 -5.17 10.51
C TYR A 269 -19.60 -3.65 10.51
N ALA A 270 -20.14 -2.89 11.46
CA ALA A 270 -20.05 -1.43 11.46
C ALA A 270 -18.62 -0.89 11.33
N TRP A 271 -17.66 -1.47 12.06
CA TRP A 271 -16.25 -1.07 11.98
C TRP A 271 -15.65 -1.31 10.58
N TRP A 272 -15.94 -2.46 9.96
CA TRP A 272 -15.48 -2.78 8.62
C TRP A 272 -16.11 -1.88 7.55
N ILE A 273 -17.40 -1.57 7.69
CA ILE A 273 -18.09 -0.61 6.81
C ILE A 273 -17.43 0.75 6.90
N GLN A 274 -17.13 1.22 8.12
CA GLN A 274 -16.44 2.49 8.33
C GLN A 274 -15.03 2.48 7.71
N ARG A 275 -14.28 1.38 7.87
CA ARG A 275 -12.93 1.21 7.30
C ARG A 275 -12.95 1.22 5.77
N LEU A 276 -13.89 0.51 5.17
CA LEU A 276 -14.08 0.50 3.71
C LEU A 276 -14.51 1.87 3.19
N ALA A 277 -15.47 2.53 3.84
CA ALA A 277 -15.89 3.88 3.50
C ALA A 277 -14.73 4.87 3.53
N PHE A 278 -13.88 4.78 4.55
CA PHE A 278 -12.70 5.63 4.66
C PHE A 278 -11.70 5.34 3.53
N ALA A 279 -11.35 4.07 3.30
CA ALA A 279 -10.40 3.69 2.24
C ALA A 279 -10.88 4.15 0.85
N THR A 280 -12.17 3.96 0.52
CA THR A 280 -12.74 4.39 -0.76
C THR A 280 -12.91 5.92 -0.87
N SER A 281 -12.87 6.65 0.23
CA SER A 281 -12.86 8.12 0.20
C SER A 281 -11.48 8.69 -0.16
N ILE A 282 -10.41 8.03 0.25
CA ILE A 282 -9.04 8.50 0.01
C ILE A 282 -8.39 7.90 -1.25
N TYR A 283 -8.94 6.83 -1.82
CA TYR A 283 -8.49 6.19 -3.06
C TYR A 283 -9.63 6.10 -4.08
N ASP A 284 -9.32 5.98 -5.36
CA ASP A 284 -10.30 5.75 -6.42
C ASP A 284 -10.65 4.26 -6.55
N THR A 285 -9.69 3.40 -6.22
CA THR A 285 -9.86 1.94 -6.14
C THR A 285 -9.03 1.41 -4.97
N VAL A 286 -9.53 0.39 -4.28
CA VAL A 286 -8.85 -0.23 -3.14
C VAL A 286 -8.46 -1.67 -3.45
N ARG A 287 -7.16 -1.99 -3.37
CA ARG A 287 -6.71 -3.37 -3.28
C ARG A 287 -6.91 -3.85 -1.85
N ILE A 288 -7.65 -4.93 -1.65
CA ILE A 288 -7.70 -5.59 -0.35
C ILE A 288 -6.65 -6.69 -0.32
N ASP A 289 -5.66 -6.50 0.56
CA ASP A 289 -4.59 -7.46 0.80
C ASP A 289 -5.11 -8.70 1.53
N HIS A 290 -4.60 -9.87 1.16
CA HIS A 290 -4.97 -11.18 1.73
C HIS A 290 -6.48 -11.44 1.76
N PHE A 291 -7.18 -11.17 0.64
CA PHE A 291 -8.65 -11.28 0.55
C PHE A 291 -9.20 -12.65 0.94
N ARG A 292 -8.43 -13.73 0.71
CA ARG A 292 -8.83 -15.06 1.12
C ARG A 292 -9.15 -15.18 2.60
N GLY A 293 -8.54 -14.34 3.46
CA GLY A 293 -8.76 -14.32 4.91
C GLY A 293 -10.22 -14.08 5.31
N PHE A 294 -11.03 -13.49 4.43
CA PHE A 294 -12.47 -13.34 4.67
C PHE A 294 -13.26 -14.63 4.43
N GLU A 295 -12.76 -15.59 3.66
CA GLU A 295 -13.34 -16.93 3.54
C GLU A 295 -12.82 -17.83 4.63
N SER A 296 -11.49 -17.95 4.74
CA SER A 296 -10.81 -18.69 5.81
C SER A 296 -9.42 -18.10 6.05
N TYR A 297 -9.08 -17.96 7.31
CA TYR A 297 -7.83 -17.43 7.79
C TYR A 297 -7.07 -18.47 8.63
N TYR A 298 -5.74 -18.36 8.63
CA TYR A 298 -4.90 -19.27 9.40
C TYR A 298 -4.66 -18.70 10.79
N SER A 299 -5.10 -19.42 11.80
CA SER A 299 -5.06 -19.07 13.22
C SER A 299 -3.89 -19.78 13.89
N ILE A 300 -2.94 -19.01 14.42
CA ILE A 300 -1.74 -19.53 15.10
C ILE A 300 -1.84 -19.16 16.58
N PRO A 301 -1.72 -20.11 17.52
CA PRO A 301 -1.76 -19.82 18.95
C PRO A 301 -0.73 -18.75 19.31
N TYR A 302 -1.15 -17.74 20.08
CA TYR A 302 -0.24 -16.65 20.48
C TYR A 302 0.95 -17.19 21.28
N GLY A 303 2.15 -16.70 20.99
CA GLY A 303 3.39 -17.14 21.62
C GLY A 303 4.12 -18.27 20.87
N ASN A 304 3.54 -18.86 19.82
CA ASN A 304 4.25 -19.79 18.97
C ASN A 304 5.39 -19.07 18.22
N PRO A 305 6.58 -19.69 18.09
CA PRO A 305 7.72 -19.07 17.42
C PRO A 305 7.62 -19.12 15.88
N THR A 306 6.78 -19.99 15.34
CA THR A 306 6.58 -20.20 13.89
C THR A 306 5.11 -20.44 13.58
N ALA A 307 4.78 -20.49 12.29
CA ALA A 307 3.43 -20.80 11.82
C ALA A 307 3.19 -22.29 11.53
N GLU A 308 4.09 -23.20 11.98
CA GLU A 308 3.95 -24.63 11.74
C GLU A 308 2.74 -25.25 12.45
N ILE A 309 2.37 -24.72 13.60
CA ILE A 309 1.21 -25.14 14.37
C ILE A 309 0.13 -24.08 14.31
N GLY A 310 -0.95 -24.39 13.63
CA GLY A 310 -2.12 -23.52 13.49
C GLY A 310 -3.26 -24.25 12.81
N GLU A 311 -4.39 -23.58 12.68
CA GLU A 311 -5.59 -24.14 12.07
C GLU A 311 -6.30 -23.16 11.15
N TRP A 312 -6.98 -23.66 10.13
CA TRP A 312 -7.86 -22.87 9.29
C TRP A 312 -9.22 -22.63 9.95
N ARG A 313 -9.60 -21.37 10.11
CA ARG A 313 -10.89 -20.96 10.67
C ARG A 313 -11.68 -20.15 9.64
N LYS A 314 -13.02 -20.26 9.69
CA LYS A 314 -13.90 -19.57 8.73
C LYS A 314 -14.05 -18.10 9.07
N GLY A 315 -13.94 -17.26 8.03
CA GLY A 315 -14.23 -15.84 8.10
C GLY A 315 -15.69 -15.50 7.80
N PRO A 316 -16.02 -14.20 7.70
CA PRO A 316 -17.39 -13.71 7.47
C PRO A 316 -17.91 -13.99 6.06
N ASN A 317 -17.06 -14.41 5.15
CA ASN A 317 -17.37 -14.68 3.75
C ASN A 317 -18.05 -13.46 3.07
N THR A 318 -19.01 -13.68 2.18
CA THR A 318 -19.77 -12.62 1.48
C THR A 318 -20.65 -11.78 2.39
N ALA A 319 -20.92 -12.20 3.64
CA ALA A 319 -21.82 -11.46 4.54
C ALA A 319 -21.34 -10.05 4.83
N LEU A 320 -20.03 -9.88 5.06
CA LEU A 320 -19.42 -8.57 5.27
C LEU A 320 -19.57 -7.67 4.03
N PHE A 321 -19.24 -8.20 2.85
CA PHE A 321 -19.28 -7.40 1.60
C PHE A 321 -20.71 -7.02 1.18
N LYS A 322 -21.69 -7.93 1.44
CA LYS A 322 -23.11 -7.59 1.26
C LYS A 322 -23.58 -6.51 2.21
N ALA A 323 -23.15 -6.54 3.48
CA ALA A 323 -23.47 -5.48 4.43
C ALA A 323 -22.80 -4.15 4.03
N ALA A 324 -21.54 -4.19 3.57
CA ALA A 324 -20.84 -3.00 3.08
C ALA A 324 -21.50 -2.43 1.82
N GLN A 325 -21.88 -3.25 0.85
CA GLN A 325 -22.58 -2.82 -0.36
C GLN A 325 -23.96 -2.23 -0.03
N ALA A 326 -24.70 -2.81 0.91
CA ALA A 326 -25.98 -2.29 1.34
C ALA A 326 -25.86 -0.91 2.01
N ALA A 327 -24.76 -0.64 2.71
CA ALA A 327 -24.53 0.62 3.42
C ALA A 327 -23.88 1.71 2.54
N LEU A 328 -23.00 1.33 1.61
CA LEU A 328 -22.11 2.26 0.89
C LEU A 328 -22.37 2.29 -0.63
N GLY A 329 -23.19 1.38 -1.16
CA GLY A 329 -23.34 1.17 -2.61
C GLY A 329 -22.18 0.36 -3.20
N ASP A 330 -21.99 0.49 -4.51
CA ASP A 330 -20.92 -0.23 -5.22
C ASP A 330 -19.55 0.35 -4.84
N LEU A 331 -18.63 -0.54 -4.47
CA LEU A 331 -17.28 -0.19 -4.07
C LEU A 331 -16.29 -0.57 -5.17
N SER A 332 -15.42 0.35 -5.54
CA SER A 332 -14.30 0.08 -6.45
C SER A 332 -13.19 -0.65 -5.68
N ILE A 333 -13.29 -1.98 -5.69
CA ILE A 333 -12.38 -2.88 -4.96
C ILE A 333 -11.87 -3.94 -5.92
N PHE A 334 -10.62 -4.38 -5.74
CA PHE A 334 -10.14 -5.65 -6.23
C PHE A 334 -9.42 -6.44 -5.14
N ALA A 335 -9.35 -7.74 -5.30
CA ALA A 335 -8.93 -8.67 -4.28
C ALA A 335 -7.54 -9.23 -4.55
N GLU A 336 -6.69 -9.25 -3.54
CA GLU A 336 -5.48 -10.07 -3.59
C GLU A 336 -5.88 -11.53 -3.33
N ASP A 337 -5.88 -12.33 -4.40
CA ASP A 337 -6.22 -13.75 -4.44
C ASP A 337 -4.99 -14.60 -4.80
N LEU A 338 -3.83 -14.27 -4.23
CA LEU A 338 -2.59 -14.99 -4.45
C LEU A 338 -2.38 -16.12 -3.42
N GLY A 339 -1.45 -17.03 -3.71
CA GLY A 339 -1.11 -18.15 -2.81
C GLY A 339 -2.07 -19.34 -2.94
N PHE A 340 -2.44 -19.93 -1.82
CA PHE A 340 -3.26 -21.14 -1.78
C PHE A 340 -4.76 -20.83 -1.93
N ILE A 341 -5.27 -20.84 -3.16
CA ILE A 341 -6.67 -20.54 -3.47
C ILE A 341 -7.49 -21.82 -3.57
N THR A 342 -8.49 -21.95 -2.69
CA THR A 342 -9.44 -23.05 -2.70
C THR A 342 -10.67 -22.72 -3.56
N PRO A 343 -11.47 -23.73 -3.98
CA PRO A 343 -12.72 -23.48 -4.68
C PRO A 343 -13.70 -22.58 -3.91
N GLU A 344 -13.68 -22.62 -2.58
CA GLU A 344 -14.52 -21.78 -1.71
C GLU A 344 -14.12 -20.31 -1.78
N VAL A 345 -12.80 -20.02 -1.78
CA VAL A 345 -12.27 -18.66 -1.97
C VAL A 345 -12.67 -18.13 -3.36
N GLN A 346 -12.55 -18.95 -4.40
CA GLN A 346 -12.97 -18.55 -5.74
C GLN A 346 -14.48 -18.27 -5.80
N LYS A 347 -15.31 -19.09 -5.19
CA LYS A 347 -16.76 -18.85 -5.10
C LYS A 347 -17.09 -17.54 -4.37
N MET A 348 -16.38 -17.23 -3.30
CA MET A 348 -16.54 -15.96 -2.59
C MET A 348 -16.16 -14.78 -3.48
N LEU A 349 -15.03 -14.84 -4.17
CA LEU A 349 -14.56 -13.81 -5.10
C LEU A 349 -15.58 -13.59 -6.23
N ASP A 350 -16.04 -14.67 -6.87
CA ASP A 350 -17.04 -14.62 -7.94
C ASP A 350 -18.37 -14.02 -7.44
N ALA A 351 -18.79 -14.36 -6.22
CA ALA A 351 -20.01 -13.84 -5.61
C ALA A 351 -19.92 -12.36 -5.21
N CYS A 352 -18.72 -11.85 -4.92
CA CYS A 352 -18.48 -10.43 -4.69
C CYS A 352 -18.34 -9.64 -6.00
N GLY A 353 -18.04 -10.31 -7.12
CA GLY A 353 -17.79 -9.67 -8.42
C GLY A 353 -16.47 -8.87 -8.49
N TYR A 354 -15.58 -9.00 -7.51
CA TYR A 354 -14.33 -8.27 -7.47
C TYR A 354 -13.28 -8.89 -8.41
N PRO A 355 -12.50 -8.06 -9.12
CA PRO A 355 -11.35 -8.55 -9.88
C PRO A 355 -10.32 -9.23 -8.97
N GLY A 356 -9.77 -10.37 -9.42
CA GLY A 356 -8.61 -11.01 -8.80
C GLY A 356 -7.32 -10.62 -9.51
N MET A 357 -6.18 -11.12 -9.02
CA MET A 357 -4.84 -10.77 -9.51
C MET A 357 -4.21 -11.88 -10.34
N LYS A 358 -3.43 -11.51 -11.35
CA LYS A 358 -2.64 -12.41 -12.20
C LYS A 358 -1.20 -11.94 -12.28
N VAL A 359 -0.28 -12.64 -11.61
CA VAL A 359 1.15 -12.26 -11.51
C VAL A 359 1.98 -13.03 -12.51
N THR A 360 2.58 -12.34 -13.48
CA THR A 360 3.37 -12.95 -14.57
C THR A 360 4.58 -13.73 -14.05
N GLN A 361 5.22 -13.31 -12.96
CA GLN A 361 6.35 -14.06 -12.37
C GLN A 361 5.97 -15.48 -11.92
N PHE A 362 4.68 -15.74 -11.63
CA PHE A 362 4.20 -17.08 -11.25
C PHE A 362 3.80 -17.95 -12.44
N ALA A 363 3.82 -17.40 -13.66
CA ALA A 363 3.28 -18.06 -14.85
C ALA A 363 4.12 -19.24 -15.36
N PHE A 364 5.39 -19.38 -14.93
CA PHE A 364 6.33 -20.28 -15.58
C PHE A 364 6.67 -21.56 -14.80
N SER A 365 6.11 -21.77 -13.61
CA SER A 365 6.41 -22.90 -12.72
C SER A 365 5.83 -24.24 -13.23
N ASP A 366 4.56 -24.23 -13.72
CA ASP A 366 3.75 -25.45 -13.94
C ASP A 366 3.47 -25.76 -15.41
N GLY A 367 4.23 -25.15 -16.32
CA GLY A 367 4.06 -25.35 -17.77
C GLY A 367 2.77 -24.72 -18.32
N ALA A 368 2.28 -25.22 -19.47
CA ALA A 368 1.22 -24.58 -20.24
C ALA A 368 -0.16 -24.49 -19.56
N LYS A 369 -0.40 -25.24 -18.48
CA LYS A 369 -1.65 -25.23 -17.72
C LYS A 369 -1.68 -24.20 -16.59
N ASN A 370 -0.57 -23.52 -16.35
CA ASN A 370 -0.47 -22.52 -15.30
C ASN A 370 -1.51 -21.42 -15.48
N THR A 371 -2.29 -21.12 -14.44
CA THR A 371 -3.43 -20.18 -14.47
C THR A 371 -3.01 -18.72 -14.58
N TYR A 372 -1.73 -18.42 -14.36
CA TYR A 372 -1.14 -17.08 -14.54
C TYR A 372 -0.65 -16.81 -15.96
N LEU A 373 -0.69 -17.80 -16.86
CA LEU A 373 -0.43 -17.58 -18.28
C LEU A 373 -1.63 -16.89 -18.93
N PRO A 374 -1.43 -15.83 -19.75
CA PRO A 374 -2.53 -15.03 -20.31
C PRO A 374 -3.60 -15.82 -21.07
N GLN A 375 -3.22 -16.90 -21.79
CA GLN A 375 -4.19 -17.74 -22.50
C GLN A 375 -5.11 -18.56 -21.58
N ASN A 376 -4.77 -18.66 -20.28
CA ASN A 376 -5.54 -19.41 -19.29
C ASN A 376 -6.41 -18.50 -18.41
N TYR A 377 -6.41 -17.18 -18.65
CA TYR A 377 -7.31 -16.26 -17.93
C TYR A 377 -8.76 -16.56 -18.30
N LYS A 378 -9.62 -16.70 -17.29
CA LYS A 378 -11.03 -17.06 -17.48
C LYS A 378 -11.94 -15.85 -17.73
N THR A 379 -11.48 -14.65 -17.39
CA THR A 379 -12.25 -13.42 -17.43
C THR A 379 -11.33 -12.23 -17.70
N THR A 380 -11.86 -11.16 -18.29
CA THR A 380 -11.19 -9.86 -18.39
C THR A 380 -11.20 -9.12 -17.07
N ASN A 381 -12.18 -9.41 -16.20
CA ASN A 381 -12.32 -8.84 -14.85
C ASN A 381 -11.20 -9.34 -13.92
N CYS A 382 -9.97 -8.94 -14.21
CA CYS A 382 -8.79 -9.23 -13.40
C CYS A 382 -7.73 -8.16 -13.60
N VAL A 383 -6.77 -8.10 -12.68
CA VAL A 383 -5.61 -7.20 -12.74
C VAL A 383 -4.36 -8.04 -13.00
N ALA A 384 -3.72 -7.83 -14.16
CA ALA A 384 -2.47 -8.49 -14.51
C ALA A 384 -1.27 -7.68 -14.02
N TYR A 385 -0.31 -8.36 -13.37
CA TYR A 385 0.90 -7.77 -12.81
C TYR A 385 2.16 -8.36 -13.43
N THR A 386 3.21 -7.54 -13.60
CA THR A 386 4.56 -8.08 -13.79
C THR A 386 5.05 -8.75 -12.51
N GLY A 387 4.84 -8.12 -11.39
CA GLY A 387 5.08 -8.53 -10.02
C GLY A 387 4.47 -7.50 -9.08
N THR A 388 4.23 -7.86 -7.82
CA THR A 388 3.81 -6.95 -6.73
C THR A 388 5.03 -6.44 -5.98
N HIS A 389 4.83 -5.60 -4.96
CA HIS A 389 5.90 -5.15 -4.05
C HIS A 389 6.60 -6.30 -3.31
N ASP A 390 5.96 -7.46 -3.18
CA ASP A 390 6.51 -8.67 -2.55
C ASP A 390 7.32 -9.55 -3.51
N ASN A 391 7.23 -9.31 -4.81
CA ASN A 391 7.96 -10.06 -5.80
C ASN A 391 9.35 -9.46 -6.04
N MET A 392 10.21 -10.23 -6.66
CA MET A 392 11.45 -9.71 -7.23
C MET A 392 11.16 -8.67 -8.32
N THR A 393 12.14 -7.83 -8.66
CA THR A 393 12.11 -7.16 -9.95
C THR A 393 12.16 -8.21 -11.08
N LEU A 394 11.69 -7.88 -12.28
CA LEU A 394 11.79 -8.83 -13.40
C LEU A 394 13.24 -9.26 -13.68
N ASN A 395 14.19 -8.34 -13.60
CA ASN A 395 15.61 -8.68 -13.68
C ASN A 395 16.04 -9.63 -12.55
N GLY A 396 15.60 -9.37 -11.33
CA GLY A 396 15.86 -10.24 -10.18
C GLY A 396 15.28 -11.64 -10.39
N TRP A 397 14.05 -11.74 -10.88
CA TRP A 397 13.39 -13.01 -11.19
C TRP A 397 14.16 -13.80 -12.24
N VAL A 398 14.59 -13.15 -13.32
CA VAL A 398 15.34 -13.80 -14.40
C VAL A 398 16.59 -14.50 -13.88
N TYR A 399 17.29 -13.94 -12.92
CA TYR A 399 18.51 -14.53 -12.36
C TYR A 399 18.27 -15.45 -11.15
N GLY A 400 17.12 -15.33 -10.47
CA GLY A 400 16.75 -16.12 -9.30
C GLY A 400 15.85 -17.34 -9.59
N ALA A 401 15.12 -17.34 -10.72
CA ALA A 401 14.24 -18.44 -11.10
C ALA A 401 15.03 -19.71 -11.49
N SER A 402 14.39 -20.87 -11.31
CA SER A 402 14.96 -22.17 -11.67
C SER A 402 15.22 -22.29 -13.18
N ASP A 403 16.17 -23.13 -13.55
CA ASP A 403 16.48 -23.40 -14.97
C ASP A 403 15.26 -23.96 -15.72
N LYS A 404 14.38 -24.70 -15.05
CA LYS A 404 13.14 -25.22 -15.60
C LYS A 404 12.19 -24.06 -15.98
N GLU A 405 11.97 -23.10 -15.07
CA GLU A 405 11.15 -21.91 -15.31
C GLU A 405 11.72 -21.04 -16.42
N ILE A 406 13.03 -20.78 -16.38
CA ILE A 406 13.71 -20.02 -17.44
C ILE A 406 13.63 -20.70 -18.79
N SER A 407 13.83 -22.00 -18.84
CA SER A 407 13.71 -22.77 -20.11
C SER A 407 12.28 -22.72 -20.65
N PHE A 408 11.28 -22.86 -19.80
CA PHE A 408 9.89 -22.73 -20.21
C PHE A 408 9.57 -21.30 -20.67
N ALA A 409 9.95 -20.28 -19.89
CA ALA A 409 9.76 -18.88 -20.24
C ALA A 409 10.39 -18.52 -21.60
N LYS A 410 11.64 -18.94 -21.85
CA LYS A 410 12.33 -18.70 -23.13
C LYS A 410 11.58 -19.31 -24.32
N ARG A 411 11.07 -20.53 -24.18
CA ARG A 411 10.29 -21.20 -25.23
C ARG A 411 8.93 -20.52 -25.45
N TYR A 412 8.24 -20.22 -24.35
CA TYR A 412 6.91 -19.60 -24.37
C TYR A 412 6.95 -18.20 -24.99
N LEU A 413 7.91 -17.39 -24.55
CA LEU A 413 8.10 -16.01 -25.00
C LEU A 413 8.91 -15.92 -26.33
N ARG A 414 9.39 -17.05 -26.86
CA ARG A 414 10.23 -17.12 -28.05
C ARG A 414 11.49 -16.25 -27.96
N VAL A 415 12.13 -16.23 -26.80
CA VAL A 415 13.32 -15.43 -26.49
C VAL A 415 14.56 -16.34 -26.48
N ARG A 416 15.66 -15.90 -27.12
CA ARG A 416 16.94 -16.62 -27.12
C ARG A 416 17.77 -16.30 -25.88
N ASP A 417 17.95 -15.02 -25.59
CA ASP A 417 18.80 -14.56 -24.52
C ASP A 417 18.01 -14.31 -23.23
N ARG A 418 18.59 -14.70 -22.09
CA ARG A 418 17.98 -14.52 -20.77
C ARG A 418 17.71 -13.05 -20.45
N LYS A 419 18.57 -12.13 -20.90
CA LYS A 419 18.47 -10.69 -20.71
C LYS A 419 17.21 -10.05 -21.35
N ASP A 420 16.61 -10.71 -22.36
CA ASP A 420 15.43 -10.18 -23.07
C ASP A 420 14.11 -10.66 -22.44
N LEU A 421 14.18 -11.55 -21.43
CA LEU A 421 12.99 -12.04 -20.74
C LEU A 421 12.20 -10.93 -20.02
N PRO A 422 12.82 -9.98 -19.29
CA PRO A 422 12.07 -8.92 -18.60
C PRO A 422 11.16 -8.11 -19.53
N GLU A 423 11.67 -7.67 -20.68
CA GLU A 423 10.89 -6.94 -21.66
C GLU A 423 9.73 -7.79 -22.23
N SER A 424 10.01 -9.07 -22.50
CA SER A 424 8.99 -10.01 -23.02
C SER A 424 7.92 -10.32 -21.98
N MET A 425 8.27 -10.37 -20.69
CA MET A 425 7.33 -10.54 -19.59
C MET A 425 6.43 -9.31 -19.43
N LEU A 426 6.98 -8.09 -19.54
CA LEU A 426 6.19 -6.86 -19.63
C LEU A 426 5.19 -6.96 -20.78
N ARG A 427 5.64 -7.33 -21.98
CA ARG A 427 4.79 -7.44 -23.19
C ARG A 427 3.64 -8.41 -23.02
N ILE A 428 3.84 -9.60 -22.45
CA ILE A 428 2.74 -10.54 -22.26
C ILE A 428 1.76 -10.09 -21.17
N THR A 429 2.23 -9.37 -20.16
CA THR A 429 1.35 -8.76 -19.15
C THR A 429 0.43 -7.73 -19.83
N TRP A 430 0.99 -6.84 -20.67
CA TRP A 430 0.24 -5.84 -21.43
C TRP A 430 -0.65 -6.46 -22.51
N GLY A 431 -0.19 -7.53 -23.16
CA GLY A 431 -0.94 -8.28 -24.17
C GLY A 431 -2.07 -9.16 -23.62
N SER A 432 -2.16 -9.34 -22.30
CA SER A 432 -3.21 -10.16 -21.66
C SER A 432 -4.61 -9.56 -21.87
N ILE A 433 -5.65 -10.38 -21.68
CA ILE A 433 -7.05 -9.94 -21.76
C ILE A 433 -7.51 -9.15 -20.53
N ALA A 434 -6.67 -9.01 -19.49
CA ALA A 434 -7.03 -8.31 -18.27
C ALA A 434 -7.45 -6.85 -18.53
N ASP A 435 -8.49 -6.38 -17.85
CA ASP A 435 -8.96 -5.00 -17.94
C ASP A 435 -7.91 -4.00 -17.44
N LEU A 436 -7.06 -4.41 -16.53
CA LEU A 436 -5.96 -3.58 -16.01
C LEU A 436 -4.65 -4.38 -16.01
N ALA A 437 -3.57 -3.77 -16.52
CA ALA A 437 -2.21 -4.29 -16.43
C ALA A 437 -1.33 -3.33 -15.62
N ILE A 438 -0.63 -3.82 -14.60
CA ILE A 438 0.22 -3.02 -13.72
C ILE A 438 1.64 -3.59 -13.72
N GLY A 439 2.63 -2.70 -13.88
CA GLY A 439 4.04 -3.04 -13.71
C GLY A 439 4.64 -2.33 -12.51
N GLN A 440 5.57 -2.99 -11.82
CA GLN A 440 6.41 -2.30 -10.84
C GLN A 440 7.26 -1.23 -11.56
N VAL A 441 7.44 -0.06 -10.96
CA VAL A 441 8.31 0.98 -11.54
C VAL A 441 9.73 0.46 -11.79
N GLN A 442 10.23 -0.42 -10.93
CA GLN A 442 11.53 -1.08 -11.05
C GLN A 442 11.68 -1.86 -12.37
N ASP A 443 10.60 -2.46 -12.85
CA ASP A 443 10.61 -3.27 -14.08
C ASP A 443 10.76 -2.40 -15.33
N PHE A 444 10.11 -1.24 -15.36
CA PHE A 444 10.28 -0.25 -16.43
C PHE A 444 11.68 0.39 -16.41
N LEU A 445 12.23 0.60 -15.22
CA LEU A 445 13.58 1.11 -15.00
C LEU A 445 14.66 0.05 -15.21
N GLN A 446 14.28 -1.21 -15.39
CA GLN A 446 15.19 -2.36 -15.51
C GLN A 446 16.12 -2.52 -14.31
N GLU A 447 15.60 -2.27 -13.13
CA GLU A 447 16.35 -2.32 -11.88
C GLU A 447 16.77 -3.75 -11.49
N PRO A 448 17.94 -3.92 -10.89
CA PRO A 448 18.43 -5.21 -10.42
C PRO A 448 17.66 -5.74 -9.19
N ALA A 449 17.99 -6.97 -8.76
CA ALA A 449 17.31 -7.65 -7.65
C ALA A 449 17.30 -6.90 -6.31
N ASN A 450 18.33 -6.10 -6.04
CA ASN A 450 18.45 -5.31 -4.80
C ASN A 450 17.52 -4.08 -4.76
N ALA A 451 16.81 -3.78 -5.84
CA ALA A 451 15.76 -2.78 -5.90
C ALA A 451 14.37 -3.33 -5.48
N ARG A 452 14.29 -4.59 -5.05
CA ARG A 452 13.06 -5.17 -4.51
C ARG A 452 12.56 -4.38 -3.33
N MET A 453 11.23 -4.14 -3.28
CA MET A 453 10.62 -3.35 -2.21
C MET A 453 10.53 -4.13 -0.91
N ASN A 454 9.99 -5.35 -0.97
CA ASN A 454 9.80 -6.21 0.20
C ASN A 454 10.21 -7.66 -0.08
N THR A 455 10.85 -8.27 0.90
CA THR A 455 11.12 -9.71 0.94
C THR A 455 10.29 -10.30 2.07
N PRO A 456 9.18 -10.99 1.77
CA PRO A 456 8.34 -11.61 2.79
C PRO A 456 9.13 -12.48 3.76
N SER A 457 8.68 -12.58 5.00
CA SER A 457 9.34 -13.32 6.08
C SER A 457 10.71 -12.78 6.51
N THR A 458 11.08 -11.55 6.13
CA THR A 458 12.28 -10.86 6.65
C THR A 458 11.88 -9.60 7.39
N ALA A 459 12.51 -9.37 8.56
CA ALA A 459 12.14 -8.25 9.43
C ALA A 459 12.84 -6.93 9.04
N PHE A 460 13.96 -6.99 8.31
CA PHE A 460 14.80 -5.80 8.06
C PHE A 460 15.23 -5.72 6.60
N GLY A 461 15.59 -4.50 6.17
CA GLY A 461 16.12 -4.24 4.83
C GLY A 461 15.06 -4.03 3.76
N ASN A 462 13.78 -4.04 4.11
CA ASN A 462 12.63 -3.81 3.25
C ASN A 462 12.22 -2.33 3.22
N TRP A 463 11.32 -1.95 2.30
CA TRP A 463 10.64 -0.66 2.21
C TRP A 463 11.56 0.54 1.94
N GLN A 464 12.79 0.29 1.51
CA GLN A 464 13.85 1.28 1.42
C GLN A 464 14.14 1.77 0.00
N TYR A 465 13.58 1.11 -1.03
CA TYR A 465 13.85 1.45 -2.43
C TYR A 465 13.41 2.86 -2.78
N ARG A 466 14.29 3.61 -3.46
CA ARG A 466 14.00 4.97 -3.94
C ARG A 466 14.51 5.17 -5.36
N THR A 467 13.77 5.98 -6.09
CA THR A 467 14.13 6.45 -7.43
C THR A 467 14.79 7.83 -7.39
N THR A 468 15.34 8.24 -8.52
CA THR A 468 15.89 9.58 -8.75
C THR A 468 15.14 10.27 -9.88
N ALA A 469 15.07 11.61 -9.86
CA ALA A 469 14.36 12.38 -10.89
C ALA A 469 14.88 12.13 -12.32
N LYS A 470 16.18 11.82 -12.48
CA LYS A 470 16.80 11.56 -13.79
C LYS A 470 16.26 10.29 -14.47
N GLN A 471 15.69 9.36 -13.70
CA GLN A 471 15.13 8.12 -14.23
C GLN A 471 13.80 8.36 -14.99
N PHE A 472 13.02 9.38 -14.59
CA PHE A 472 11.74 9.72 -15.22
C PHE A 472 11.92 10.69 -16.40
N ASN A 473 12.65 10.25 -17.41
CA ASN A 473 12.98 11.07 -18.59
C ASN A 473 12.05 10.79 -19.77
N HIS A 474 12.14 11.64 -20.80
CA HIS A 474 11.33 11.52 -22.01
C HIS A 474 11.50 10.17 -22.75
N LYS A 475 12.72 9.62 -22.78
CA LYS A 475 12.97 8.31 -23.42
C LYS A 475 12.17 7.19 -22.75
N LEU A 476 12.09 7.20 -21.41
CA LEU A 476 11.30 6.21 -20.68
C LEU A 476 9.80 6.43 -20.91
N SER A 477 9.30 7.66 -20.82
CA SER A 477 7.88 7.93 -21.05
C SER A 477 7.44 7.53 -22.47
N LYS A 478 8.24 7.85 -23.49
CA LYS A 478 7.99 7.43 -24.88
C LYS A 478 7.95 5.89 -25.02
N LYS A 479 8.88 5.17 -24.37
CA LYS A 479 8.89 3.70 -24.38
C LYS A 479 7.61 3.11 -23.77
N ILE A 480 7.15 3.67 -22.64
CA ILE A 480 5.93 3.20 -21.96
C ILE A 480 4.69 3.55 -22.79
N TYR A 481 4.64 4.76 -23.36
CA TYR A 481 3.57 5.18 -24.26
C TYR A 481 3.43 4.23 -25.46
N GLN A 482 4.53 3.91 -26.15
CA GLN A 482 4.55 2.96 -27.26
C GLN A 482 4.07 1.56 -26.85
N LEU A 483 4.40 1.12 -25.63
CA LEU A 483 3.90 -0.15 -25.09
C LEU A 483 2.38 -0.10 -24.88
N ASN A 484 1.86 1.00 -24.32
CA ASN A 484 0.42 1.21 -24.12
C ASN A 484 -0.33 1.28 -25.45
N ALA A 485 0.18 2.02 -26.42
CA ALA A 485 -0.38 2.10 -27.78
C ALA A 485 -0.43 0.73 -28.47
N LEU A 486 0.70 0.00 -28.46
CA LEU A 486 0.81 -1.32 -29.10
C LEU A 486 -0.23 -2.34 -28.58
N TYR A 487 -0.59 -2.25 -27.29
CA TYR A 487 -1.51 -3.20 -26.66
C TYR A 487 -2.90 -2.61 -26.37
N ASN A 488 -3.25 -1.49 -26.99
CA ASN A 488 -4.54 -0.81 -26.85
C ASN A 488 -4.88 -0.56 -25.36
N ARG A 489 -3.98 0.17 -24.65
CA ARG A 489 -4.13 0.56 -23.24
C ARG A 489 -3.96 2.06 -23.01
N LEU A 490 -3.94 2.86 -24.09
CA LEU A 490 -3.97 4.32 -23.96
C LEU A 490 -5.35 4.78 -23.47
N PRO A 491 -5.43 5.91 -22.75
CA PRO A 491 -6.70 6.62 -22.51
C PRO A 491 -7.41 7.00 -23.83
N GLU A 492 -8.74 6.98 -23.85
CA GLU A 492 -9.53 7.23 -25.08
C GLU A 492 -9.26 8.60 -25.72
N GLU A 493 -8.99 9.64 -24.92
CA GLU A 493 -8.75 11.01 -25.42
C GLU A 493 -7.41 11.15 -26.17
N GLU A 494 -6.48 10.20 -26.01
CA GLU A 494 -5.15 10.23 -26.65
C GLU A 494 -5.06 9.36 -27.92
N ASP A 495 -6.02 8.49 -28.17
CA ASP A 495 -6.08 7.67 -29.42
C ASP A 495 -6.22 8.56 -30.68
N SER A 496 -6.81 9.76 -30.55
CA SER A 496 -6.97 10.72 -31.66
C SER A 496 -5.69 11.51 -32.02
N ALA A 497 -4.69 11.56 -31.10
CA ALA A 497 -3.43 12.27 -31.35
C ALA A 497 -2.34 11.37 -31.98
N ALA A 498 -2.46 10.05 -31.83
CA ALA A 498 -1.45 9.10 -32.33
C ALA A 498 -1.46 8.95 -33.85
N GLU A 499 -2.58 9.26 -34.52
CA GLU A 499 -2.65 9.20 -36.02
C GLU A 499 -1.86 10.33 -36.71
N THR A 500 -1.57 11.44 -36.01
CA THR A 500 -0.80 12.55 -36.57
C THR A 500 0.72 12.35 -36.45
N ASP A 501 1.19 11.73 -35.34
CA ASP A 501 2.64 11.51 -35.13
C ASP A 501 3.18 10.31 -35.96
N THR A 502 2.35 9.32 -36.32
CA THR A 502 2.78 8.21 -37.18
C THR A 502 3.02 8.63 -38.63
N LYS A 503 2.36 9.69 -39.10
CA LYS A 503 2.57 10.20 -40.47
C LYS A 503 3.85 11.03 -40.60
N GLU A 504 4.37 11.63 -39.54
CA GLU A 504 5.65 12.34 -39.55
C GLU A 504 6.87 11.39 -39.52
N ILE A 505 6.71 10.18 -38.93
CA ILE A 505 7.79 9.20 -38.82
C ILE A 505 8.01 8.41 -40.11
N GLU A 506 6.98 8.25 -40.95
CA GLU A 506 7.11 7.59 -42.29
C GLU A 506 7.70 8.50 -43.37
N GLN A 507 7.95 9.78 -43.10
CA GLN A 507 8.54 10.73 -44.03
C GLN A 507 10.03 11.02 -43.80
N GLU A 508 10.66 10.47 -42.75
CA GLU A 508 12.09 10.67 -42.42
C GLU A 508 12.96 9.39 -42.63
N ASP A 509 12.44 8.30 -43.23
CA ASP A 509 13.21 7.15 -43.74
C ASP A 509 13.24 7.21 -45.32
#